data_625ece982a3240c7f226017e20ca0776
#
_entry.id   625ece982a3240c7f226017e20ca0776
#
_cell.length_a   1.000
_cell.length_b   1.000
_cell.length_c   1.000
_cell.angle_alpha   90.00
_cell.angle_beta   90.00
_cell.angle_gamma   90.00
#
_symmetry.space_group_name_H-M   'P 1'
#
loop_
_entity.id
_entity.type
_entity.pdbx_description
1 polymer ?
#
loop_
_entity_poly.entity_id
_entity_poly.type
_entity_poly.pdbx_seq_one_letter_code
_entity_poly.pdbx_strand_id
1 'polypeptide(L)'
;MKNTNKKLSLISVLIFLVIIPLSAKDSIGLGLQFGVLGSEKVFSSSSTLSGDTISMPYTKTTFNPDIHILLSFPICDINENCFFGLDFGYNFSWDYSYGSFTSYQRETYTLSHRFSVMPEFTYVKSKLRIIAGTGFAFGIEPYKYESVINKSYYSNEYTDYKLFWTFNTGVKYKLSEHLSVVTDFTFFVNFFDTYTDDDYKSKTSGSNVMELLPKIGLMYQF
;
A
#
# COMPACT_ATOMS: atom_id res chain seq x y z
N MET A 1 -0.62 -35.32 12.07
CA MET A 1 -1.29 -34.41 13.02
C MET A 1 -0.94 -32.91 12.92
N LYS A 2 -0.13 -32.44 11.98
CA LYS A 2 0.26 -30.99 11.85
C LYS A 2 -0.72 -30.09 11.07
N ASN A 3 -1.70 -30.66 10.35
CA ASN A 3 -2.59 -29.88 9.47
C ASN A 3 -3.92 -29.44 10.11
N THR A 4 -4.31 -30.02 11.22
CA THR A 4 -5.58 -29.72 11.90
C THR A 4 -5.52 -28.38 12.64
N ASN A 5 -4.36 -28.02 13.20
CA ASN A 5 -4.23 -26.77 13.97
C ASN A 5 -4.28 -25.50 13.07
N LYS A 6 -3.83 -25.58 11.82
CA LYS A 6 -3.91 -24.45 10.87
C LYS A 6 -5.35 -24.19 10.40
N LYS A 7 -6.16 -25.22 10.23
CA LYS A 7 -7.59 -25.07 9.86
C LYS A 7 -8.42 -24.51 11.01
N LEU A 8 -8.12 -24.94 12.25
CA LEU A 8 -8.80 -24.40 13.44
C LEU A 8 -8.49 -22.90 13.65
N SER A 9 -7.25 -22.49 13.45
CA SER A 9 -6.82 -21.08 13.53
C SER A 9 -7.55 -20.20 12.49
N LEU A 10 -7.69 -20.68 11.25
CA LEU A 10 -8.37 -19.93 10.21
C LEU A 10 -9.88 -19.78 10.48
N ILE A 11 -10.52 -20.86 10.96
CA ILE A 11 -11.95 -20.86 11.34
C ILE A 11 -12.19 -19.95 12.54
N SER A 12 -11.29 -19.94 13.53
CA SER A 12 -11.40 -19.03 14.69
C SER A 12 -11.28 -17.57 14.30
N VAL A 13 -10.38 -17.22 13.37
CA VAL A 13 -10.25 -15.87 12.82
C VAL A 13 -11.50 -15.48 12.01
N LEU A 14 -12.05 -16.37 11.19
CA LEU A 14 -13.28 -16.14 10.44
C LEU A 14 -14.50 -15.98 11.36
N ILE A 15 -14.62 -16.78 12.41
CA ILE A 15 -15.69 -16.68 13.42
C ILE A 15 -15.55 -15.36 14.19
N PHE A 16 -14.33 -14.95 14.53
CA PHE A 16 -14.06 -13.69 15.20
C PHE A 16 -14.46 -12.50 14.30
N LEU A 17 -14.14 -12.54 13.01
CA LEU A 17 -14.51 -11.52 12.03
C LEU A 17 -16.03 -11.43 11.77
N VAL A 18 -16.78 -12.53 11.95
CA VAL A 18 -18.23 -12.56 11.73
C VAL A 18 -19.03 -12.15 12.99
N ILE A 19 -18.48 -12.38 14.19
CA ILE A 19 -19.21 -12.10 15.46
C ILE A 19 -19.03 -10.66 15.93
N ILE A 20 -17.91 -10.02 15.61
CA ILE A 20 -17.58 -8.65 16.07
C ILE A 20 -18.54 -7.56 15.54
N PRO A 21 -19.04 -7.60 14.27
CA PRO A 21 -19.89 -6.53 13.74
C PRO A 21 -21.26 -6.37 14.39
N LEU A 22 -21.66 -7.25 15.29
CA LEU A 22 -23.02 -7.29 15.84
C LEU A 22 -23.32 -6.24 16.92
N SER A 23 -22.33 -5.47 17.36
CA SER A 23 -22.52 -4.47 18.43
C SER A 23 -22.46 -3.02 17.96
N ALA A 24 -22.00 -2.76 16.73
CA ALA A 24 -21.90 -1.40 16.21
C ALA A 24 -23.18 -0.96 15.50
N LYS A 25 -23.57 0.30 15.67
CA LYS A 25 -24.71 0.91 14.96
C LYS A 25 -24.42 1.10 13.46
N ASP A 26 -23.16 1.05 13.08
CA ASP A 26 -22.74 1.19 11.70
C ASP A 26 -22.67 -0.16 10.99
N SER A 27 -22.77 -0.14 9.68
CA SER A 27 -22.80 -1.33 8.84
C SER A 27 -21.45 -1.53 8.14
N ILE A 28 -21.20 -2.77 7.70
CA ILE A 28 -20.04 -3.10 6.89
C ILE A 28 -20.02 -2.25 5.62
N GLY A 29 -18.86 -1.71 5.27
CA GLY A 29 -18.66 -0.87 4.08
C GLY A 29 -17.72 -1.52 3.08
N LEU A 30 -18.06 -1.40 1.80
CA LEU A 30 -17.19 -1.73 0.66
C LEU A 30 -16.88 -0.45 -0.12
N GLY A 31 -15.62 -0.08 -0.21
CA GLY A 31 -15.17 1.13 -0.90
C GLY A 31 -14.34 0.83 -2.14
N LEU A 32 -14.48 1.69 -3.14
CA LEU A 32 -13.59 1.78 -4.29
C LEU A 32 -13.08 3.21 -4.39
N GLN A 33 -11.78 3.38 -4.34
CA GLN A 33 -11.13 4.68 -4.39
C GLN A 33 -10.05 4.69 -5.47
N PHE A 34 -9.80 5.87 -6.00
CA PHE A 34 -8.73 6.17 -6.93
C PHE A 34 -7.79 7.18 -6.30
N GLY A 35 -6.50 6.97 -6.50
CA GLY A 35 -5.48 7.82 -5.93
C GLY A 35 -4.27 7.97 -6.82
N VAL A 36 -3.30 8.72 -6.31
CA VAL A 36 -1.99 8.86 -6.92
C VAL A 36 -0.93 8.60 -5.86
N LEU A 37 -0.24 7.48 -5.99
CA LEU A 37 0.84 7.12 -5.09
C LEU A 37 2.06 7.99 -5.38
N GLY A 38 2.39 8.90 -4.48
CA GLY A 38 3.64 9.63 -4.47
C GLY A 38 4.69 8.86 -3.68
N SER A 39 5.84 8.61 -4.27
CA SER A 39 6.96 7.99 -3.57
C SER A 39 8.25 8.77 -3.81
N GLU A 40 9.03 8.92 -2.77
CA GLU A 40 10.37 9.45 -2.81
C GLU A 40 11.36 8.33 -2.49
N LYS A 41 12.21 8.01 -3.45
CA LYS A 41 13.25 6.98 -3.31
C LYS A 41 14.62 7.62 -3.37
N VAL A 42 15.42 7.36 -2.35
CA VAL A 42 16.83 7.75 -2.32
C VAL A 42 17.66 6.59 -2.85
N PHE A 43 18.33 6.82 -3.95
CA PHE A 43 19.26 5.84 -4.55
C PHE A 43 20.70 6.27 -4.28
N SER A 44 21.56 5.32 -4.01
CA SER A 44 23.01 5.53 -4.05
C SER A 44 23.55 4.90 -5.33
N SER A 45 24.06 5.72 -6.26
CA SER A 45 24.82 5.20 -7.37
C SER A 45 26.31 5.19 -7.00
N SER A 46 26.96 4.04 -7.07
CA SER A 46 28.41 3.94 -6.93
C SER A 46 29.02 3.81 -8.33
N SER A 47 29.88 4.73 -8.72
CA SER A 47 30.73 4.60 -9.88
C SER A 47 32.17 4.45 -9.44
N THR A 48 32.85 3.40 -9.91
CA THR A 48 34.28 3.21 -9.66
C THR A 48 35.06 3.85 -10.81
N LEU A 49 35.64 5.00 -10.59
CA LEU A 49 36.58 5.64 -11.52
C LEU A 49 37.97 5.57 -10.87
N SER A 50 38.92 4.94 -11.54
CA SER A 50 40.33 4.84 -11.09
C SER A 50 40.57 4.33 -9.66
N GLY A 51 39.76 3.36 -9.19
CA GLY A 51 39.95 2.71 -7.88
C GLY A 51 39.23 3.37 -6.72
N ASP A 52 38.68 4.57 -6.89
CA ASP A 52 37.85 5.24 -5.90
C ASP A 52 36.36 5.06 -6.20
N THR A 53 35.61 4.58 -5.22
CA THR A 53 34.15 4.45 -5.32
C THR A 53 33.49 5.76 -4.91
N ILE A 54 32.99 6.50 -5.87
CA ILE A 54 32.21 7.72 -5.59
C ILE A 54 30.72 7.31 -5.50
N SER A 55 30.15 7.45 -4.32
CA SER A 55 28.73 7.25 -4.08
C SER A 55 28.02 8.62 -4.16
N MET A 56 27.15 8.79 -5.15
CA MET A 56 26.31 9.96 -5.26
C MET A 56 24.86 9.58 -4.94
N PRO A 57 24.29 10.03 -3.82
CA PRO A 57 22.87 9.87 -3.56
C PRO A 57 22.07 10.76 -4.52
N TYR A 58 21.05 10.20 -5.14
CA TYR A 58 20.05 10.97 -5.88
C TYR A 58 18.64 10.57 -5.45
N THR A 59 17.75 11.54 -5.46
CA THR A 59 16.36 11.34 -5.10
C THR A 59 15.53 11.25 -6.36
N LYS A 60 14.70 10.22 -6.47
CA LYS A 60 13.69 10.08 -7.52
C LYS A 60 12.32 10.19 -6.88
N THR A 61 11.54 11.17 -7.31
CA THR A 61 10.12 11.30 -6.95
C THR A 61 9.28 10.73 -8.08
N THR A 62 8.34 9.86 -7.76
CA THR A 62 7.41 9.27 -8.72
C THR A 62 5.97 9.49 -8.27
N PHE A 63 5.05 9.61 -9.24
CA PHE A 63 3.62 9.70 -9.01
C PHE A 63 2.93 8.65 -9.86
N ASN A 64 2.35 7.66 -9.22
CA ASN A 64 1.78 6.50 -9.88
C ASN A 64 0.28 6.42 -9.62
N PRO A 65 -0.56 6.17 -10.63
CA PRO A 65 -1.98 5.95 -10.41
C PRO A 65 -2.19 4.72 -9.53
N ASP A 66 -3.19 4.79 -8.65
CA ASP A 66 -3.52 3.77 -7.67
C ASP A 66 -5.02 3.50 -7.65
N ILE A 67 -5.37 2.23 -7.54
CA ILE A 67 -6.74 1.77 -7.29
C ILE A 67 -6.75 1.13 -5.91
N HIS A 68 -7.67 1.57 -5.05
CA HIS A 68 -7.82 1.07 -3.69
C HIS A 68 -9.20 0.47 -3.49
N ILE A 69 -9.24 -0.78 -3.06
CA ILE A 69 -10.44 -1.47 -2.60
C ILE A 69 -10.37 -1.52 -1.07
N LEU A 70 -11.44 -1.06 -0.41
CA LEU A 70 -11.52 -0.96 1.03
C LEU A 70 -12.70 -1.76 1.54
N LEU A 71 -12.49 -2.61 2.55
CA LEU A 71 -13.52 -3.30 3.30
C LEU A 71 -13.46 -2.85 4.76
N SER A 72 -14.49 -2.15 5.21
CA SER A 72 -14.56 -1.52 6.53
C SER A 72 -15.54 -2.26 7.43
N PHE A 73 -15.09 -2.64 8.62
CA PHE A 73 -15.86 -3.34 9.64
C PHE A 73 -15.96 -2.46 10.89
N PRO A 74 -17.15 -1.94 11.23
CA PRO A 74 -17.36 -1.32 12.53
C PRO A 74 -17.32 -2.41 13.61
N ILE A 75 -16.54 -2.18 14.67
CA ILE A 75 -16.34 -3.16 15.75
C ILE A 75 -17.14 -2.80 16.98
N CYS A 76 -16.99 -1.58 17.47
CA CYS A 76 -17.71 -1.12 18.65
C CYS A 76 -17.94 0.40 18.64
N ASP A 77 -19.08 0.81 19.21
CA ASP A 77 -19.35 2.20 19.51
C ASP A 77 -18.62 2.59 20.81
N ILE A 78 -17.81 3.65 20.76
CA ILE A 78 -17.15 4.21 21.93
C ILE A 78 -18.13 5.15 22.66
N ASN A 79 -18.87 5.94 21.89
CA ASN A 79 -19.95 6.79 22.34
C ASN A 79 -20.90 7.10 21.17
N GLU A 80 -21.88 7.99 21.37
CA GLU A 80 -22.88 8.34 20.36
C GLU A 80 -22.29 8.87 19.02
N ASN A 81 -21.12 9.46 19.08
CA ASN A 81 -20.45 10.11 17.94
C ASN A 81 -19.12 9.47 17.53
N CYS A 82 -18.69 8.45 18.25
CA CYS A 82 -17.40 7.84 18.00
C CYS A 82 -17.51 6.33 17.95
N PHE A 83 -16.90 5.72 16.95
CA PHE A 83 -16.76 4.28 16.91
C PHE A 83 -15.34 3.86 16.48
N PHE A 84 -15.02 2.63 16.81
CA PHE A 84 -13.80 1.97 16.43
C PHE A 84 -14.12 0.89 15.41
N GLY A 85 -13.33 0.81 14.36
CA GLY A 85 -13.47 -0.15 13.28
C GLY A 85 -12.15 -0.80 12.89
N LEU A 86 -12.23 -1.70 11.93
CA LEU A 86 -11.10 -2.37 11.30
C LEU A 86 -11.26 -2.32 9.79
N ASP A 87 -10.29 -1.74 9.13
CA ASP A 87 -10.25 -1.62 7.69
C ASP A 87 -9.25 -2.60 7.08
N PHE A 88 -9.70 -3.31 6.05
CA PHE A 88 -8.86 -4.13 5.18
C PHE A 88 -8.77 -3.44 3.83
N GLY A 89 -7.57 -3.09 3.44
CA GLY A 89 -7.30 -2.39 2.18
C GLY A 89 -6.52 -3.26 1.20
N TYR A 90 -6.84 -3.12 -0.07
CA TYR A 90 -6.01 -3.60 -1.15
C TYR A 90 -5.72 -2.47 -2.11
N ASN A 91 -4.45 -2.14 -2.28
CA ASN A 91 -3.97 -1.13 -3.22
C ASN A 91 -3.29 -1.81 -4.40
N PHE A 92 -3.62 -1.34 -5.59
CA PHE A 92 -2.95 -1.69 -6.83
C PHE A 92 -2.47 -0.42 -7.52
N SER A 93 -1.17 -0.30 -7.72
CA SER A 93 -0.57 0.80 -8.48
C SER A 93 0.40 0.27 -9.54
N TRP A 94 0.60 1.07 -10.58
CA TRP A 94 1.55 0.74 -11.64
C TRP A 94 2.41 1.93 -12.00
N ASP A 95 3.67 1.65 -12.28
CA ASP A 95 4.65 2.61 -12.76
C ASP A 95 5.23 2.13 -14.08
N TYR A 96 5.31 3.03 -15.03
CA TYR A 96 6.05 2.86 -16.27
C TYR A 96 7.00 4.03 -16.43
N SER A 97 8.27 3.76 -16.60
CA SER A 97 9.23 4.80 -16.94
C SER A 97 10.11 4.40 -18.10
N TYR A 98 10.33 5.37 -18.98
CA TYR A 98 11.20 5.25 -20.14
C TYR A 98 12.31 6.30 -20.07
N GLY A 99 13.54 5.88 -20.28
CA GLY A 99 14.70 6.76 -20.39
C GLY A 99 15.52 6.44 -21.61
N SER A 100 15.88 7.46 -22.37
CA SER A 100 16.73 7.30 -23.58
C SER A 100 17.87 8.29 -23.56
N PHE A 101 19.08 7.78 -23.75
CA PHE A 101 20.31 8.53 -24.02
C PHE A 101 20.94 7.97 -25.30
N THR A 102 21.90 8.67 -25.88
CA THR A 102 22.46 8.39 -27.23
C THR A 102 22.90 6.92 -27.48
N SER A 103 23.26 6.16 -26.43
CA SER A 103 23.67 4.75 -26.54
C SER A 103 22.97 3.84 -25.54
N TYR A 104 21.95 4.34 -24.83
CA TYR A 104 21.30 3.65 -23.75
C TYR A 104 19.79 3.92 -23.79
N GLN A 105 18.99 2.86 -23.83
CA GLN A 105 17.54 2.91 -23.68
C GLN A 105 17.16 2.04 -22.49
N ARG A 106 16.27 2.49 -21.69
CA ARG A 106 15.79 1.78 -20.50
C ARG A 106 14.28 1.91 -20.37
N GLU A 107 13.62 0.78 -20.22
CA GLU A 107 12.20 0.69 -19.87
C GLU A 107 12.08 -0.02 -18.52
N THR A 108 11.23 0.50 -17.65
CA THR A 108 10.94 -0.12 -16.37
C THR A 108 9.44 -0.19 -16.16
N TYR A 109 8.98 -1.36 -15.73
CA TYR A 109 7.60 -1.62 -15.36
C TYR A 109 7.59 -2.11 -13.91
N THR A 110 6.78 -1.51 -13.09
CA THR A 110 6.56 -1.94 -11.71
C THR A 110 5.07 -2.04 -11.47
N LEU A 111 4.63 -3.17 -10.96
CA LEU A 111 3.30 -3.35 -10.39
C LEU A 111 3.45 -3.37 -8.87
N SER A 112 2.56 -2.71 -8.16
CA SER A 112 2.57 -2.74 -6.70
C SER A 112 1.23 -3.25 -6.21
N HIS A 113 1.28 -4.34 -5.45
CA HIS A 113 0.14 -4.94 -4.77
C HIS A 113 0.34 -4.78 -3.28
N ARG A 114 -0.56 -4.09 -2.58
CA ARG A 114 -0.44 -3.86 -1.15
C ARG A 114 -1.71 -4.26 -0.43
N PHE A 115 -1.55 -5.06 0.59
CA PHE A 115 -2.61 -5.50 1.48
C PHE A 115 -2.41 -4.84 2.82
N SER A 116 -3.41 -4.12 3.31
CA SER A 116 -3.34 -3.39 4.59
C SER A 116 -4.40 -3.85 5.56
N VAL A 117 -4.07 -3.78 6.84
CA VAL A 117 -4.99 -3.96 7.95
C VAL A 117 -4.80 -2.79 8.90
N MET A 118 -5.87 -2.02 9.09
CA MET A 118 -5.82 -0.77 9.86
C MET A 118 -6.98 -0.69 10.85
N PRO A 119 -6.71 -0.74 12.16
CA PRO A 119 -7.60 -0.18 13.16
C PRO A 119 -7.91 1.28 12.81
N GLU A 120 -9.20 1.62 12.75
CA GLU A 120 -9.70 2.95 12.41
C GLU A 120 -10.58 3.50 13.52
N PHE A 121 -10.33 4.74 13.90
CA PHE A 121 -11.19 5.54 14.72
C PHE A 121 -12.02 6.47 13.83
N THR A 122 -13.34 6.50 14.03
CA THR A 122 -14.25 7.36 13.29
C THR A 122 -15.02 8.26 14.24
N TYR A 123 -14.98 9.57 13.99
CA TYR A 123 -15.82 10.56 14.62
C TYR A 123 -16.95 10.98 13.68
N VAL A 124 -18.20 10.92 14.15
CA VAL A 124 -19.41 11.20 13.37
C VAL A 124 -20.04 12.51 13.79
N LYS A 125 -20.26 13.40 12.84
CA LYS A 125 -21.03 14.63 13.03
C LYS A 125 -22.04 14.79 11.90
N SER A 126 -23.28 14.42 12.13
CA SER A 126 -24.33 14.42 11.09
C SER A 126 -23.94 13.51 9.91
N LYS A 127 -23.86 14.06 8.70
CA LYS A 127 -23.44 13.34 7.49
C LYS A 127 -21.92 13.23 7.31
N LEU A 128 -21.16 13.96 8.11
CA LEU A 128 -19.70 14.00 8.04
C LEU A 128 -19.11 13.01 9.02
N ARG A 129 -18.12 12.26 8.56
CA ARG A 129 -17.32 11.34 9.37
C ARG A 129 -15.86 11.67 9.17
N ILE A 130 -15.13 11.89 10.25
CA ILE A 130 -13.68 12.08 10.24
C ILE A 130 -13.06 10.76 10.65
N ILE A 131 -12.11 10.29 9.86
CA ILE A 131 -11.44 9.01 10.07
C ILE A 131 -9.97 9.22 10.37
N ALA A 132 -9.45 8.40 11.26
CA ALA A 132 -8.03 8.30 11.54
C ALA A 132 -7.68 6.86 11.90
N GLY A 133 -6.67 6.30 11.26
CA GLY A 133 -6.25 4.92 11.45
C GLY A 133 -4.74 4.75 11.40
N THR A 134 -4.28 3.65 11.95
CA THR A 134 -2.90 3.22 11.84
C THR A 134 -2.84 1.71 11.79
N GLY A 135 -1.89 1.14 11.09
CA GLY A 135 -1.78 -0.30 10.94
C GLY A 135 -0.56 -0.71 10.14
N PHE A 136 -0.68 -1.85 9.48
CA PHE A 136 0.41 -2.43 8.70
C PHE A 136 -0.07 -2.75 7.29
N ALA A 137 0.86 -2.67 6.34
CA ALA A 137 0.64 -3.18 5.00
C ALA A 137 1.79 -4.08 4.57
N PHE A 138 1.45 -5.09 3.77
CA PHE A 138 2.38 -5.97 3.10
C PHE A 138 2.31 -5.68 1.60
N GLY A 139 3.45 -5.39 0.99
CA GLY A 139 3.60 -5.10 -0.43
C GLY A 139 4.30 -6.23 -1.18
N ILE A 140 3.82 -6.51 -2.39
CA ILE A 140 4.45 -7.36 -3.38
C ILE A 140 4.62 -6.51 -4.63
N GLU A 141 5.85 -6.26 -5.05
CA GLU A 141 6.17 -5.39 -6.17
C GLU A 141 6.99 -6.16 -7.22
N PRO A 142 6.34 -6.85 -8.17
CA PRO A 142 7.01 -7.36 -9.36
C PRO A 142 7.60 -6.22 -10.18
N TYR A 143 8.85 -6.33 -10.51
CA TYR A 143 9.61 -5.34 -11.24
C TYR A 143 10.23 -5.98 -12.47
N LYS A 144 10.00 -5.37 -13.62
CA LYS A 144 10.64 -5.75 -14.87
C LYS A 144 11.45 -4.58 -15.42
N TYR A 145 12.68 -4.88 -15.78
CA TYR A 145 13.63 -3.93 -16.31
C TYR A 145 14.16 -4.44 -17.65
N GLU A 146 14.06 -3.61 -18.67
CA GLU A 146 14.62 -3.88 -19.99
C GLU A 146 15.54 -2.73 -20.40
N SER A 147 16.72 -3.04 -20.91
CA SER A 147 17.65 -2.04 -21.41
C SER A 147 18.38 -2.50 -22.64
N VAL A 148 18.70 -1.55 -23.50
CA VAL A 148 19.58 -1.71 -24.65
C VAL A 148 20.79 -0.82 -24.44
N ILE A 149 21.97 -1.43 -24.30
CA ILE A 149 23.24 -0.74 -24.12
C ILE A 149 24.16 -1.15 -25.24
N ASN A 150 24.62 -0.20 -26.06
CA ASN A 150 25.53 -0.45 -27.16
C ASN A 150 25.06 -1.59 -28.10
N LYS A 151 23.77 -1.65 -28.42
CA LYS A 151 23.10 -2.69 -29.22
C LYS A 151 22.97 -4.06 -28.53
N SER A 152 23.38 -4.21 -27.28
CA SER A 152 23.14 -5.41 -26.51
C SER A 152 21.86 -5.25 -25.68
N TYR A 153 21.00 -6.26 -25.70
CA TYR A 153 19.75 -6.30 -24.94
C TYR A 153 19.98 -6.98 -23.59
N TYR A 154 19.45 -6.35 -22.56
CA TYR A 154 19.45 -6.85 -21.17
C TYR A 154 18.03 -6.80 -20.64
N SER A 155 17.59 -7.88 -20.02
CA SER A 155 16.32 -7.95 -19.30
C SER A 155 16.56 -8.57 -17.94
N ASN A 156 15.93 -8.02 -16.92
CA ASN A 156 15.93 -8.57 -15.57
C ASN A 156 14.55 -8.43 -14.94
N GLU A 157 14.14 -9.45 -14.19
CA GLU A 157 12.87 -9.49 -13.47
C GLU A 157 13.16 -9.88 -12.01
N TYR A 158 12.56 -9.15 -11.07
CA TYR A 158 12.65 -9.49 -9.66
C TYR A 158 11.37 -9.06 -8.94
N THR A 159 11.18 -9.56 -7.75
CA THR A 159 10.03 -9.21 -6.92
C THR A 159 10.50 -8.71 -5.56
N ASP A 160 10.08 -7.50 -5.23
CA ASP A 160 10.29 -6.91 -3.91
C ASP A 160 9.14 -7.28 -2.99
N TYR A 161 9.48 -7.63 -1.75
CA TYR A 161 8.53 -7.82 -0.67
C TYR A 161 8.78 -6.77 0.40
N LYS A 162 7.75 -6.01 0.75
CA LYS A 162 7.87 -4.86 1.65
C LYS A 162 6.89 -4.95 2.81
N LEU A 163 7.31 -4.47 3.97
CA LEU A 163 6.43 -4.23 5.10
C LEU A 163 6.40 -2.74 5.41
N PHE A 164 5.19 -2.23 5.56
CA PHE A 164 4.96 -0.83 5.84
C PHE A 164 4.20 -0.66 7.14
N TRP A 165 4.55 0.38 7.87
CA TRP A 165 3.65 0.98 8.83
C TRP A 165 2.77 1.98 8.08
N THR A 166 1.45 1.93 8.32
CA THR A 166 0.48 2.76 7.61
C THR A 166 -0.23 3.69 8.57
N PHE A 167 -0.45 4.91 8.11
CA PHE A 167 -1.31 5.90 8.77
C PHE A 167 -2.33 6.38 7.77
N ASN A 168 -3.58 6.43 8.17
CA ASN A 168 -4.69 6.93 7.36
C ASN A 168 -5.41 8.06 8.08
N THR A 169 -5.76 9.11 7.34
CA THR A 169 -6.67 10.15 7.83
C THR A 169 -7.52 10.66 6.69
N GLY A 170 -8.77 10.94 6.96
CA GLY A 170 -9.67 11.36 5.90
C GLY A 170 -11.06 11.74 6.37
N VAL A 171 -11.94 11.83 5.38
CA VAL A 171 -13.33 12.22 5.57
C VAL A 171 -14.22 11.34 4.72
N LYS A 172 -15.31 10.83 5.33
CA LYS A 172 -16.42 10.16 4.65
C LYS A 172 -17.64 11.08 4.74
N TYR A 173 -18.26 11.40 3.61
CA TYR A 173 -19.49 12.20 3.57
C TYR A 173 -20.64 11.36 3.05
N LYS A 174 -21.68 11.20 3.89
CA LYS A 174 -22.85 10.36 3.61
C LYS A 174 -23.78 11.06 2.61
N LEU A 175 -23.90 10.49 1.40
CA LEU A 175 -24.81 10.97 0.35
C LEU A 175 -26.22 10.42 0.56
N SER A 176 -26.33 9.12 0.88
CA SER A 176 -27.58 8.42 1.19
C SER A 176 -27.37 7.46 2.36
N GLU A 177 -28.37 6.64 2.69
CA GLU A 177 -28.26 5.64 3.76
C GLU A 177 -27.14 4.63 3.49
N HIS A 178 -26.92 4.30 2.22
CA HIS A 178 -25.97 3.27 1.81
C HIS A 178 -24.75 3.79 1.07
N LEU A 179 -24.69 5.06 0.68
CA LEU A 179 -23.61 5.58 -0.16
C LEU A 179 -22.91 6.77 0.49
N SER A 180 -21.60 6.72 0.50
CA SER A 180 -20.73 7.80 0.96
C SER A 180 -19.64 8.11 -0.06
N VAL A 181 -19.26 9.38 -0.17
CA VAL A 181 -17.98 9.80 -0.78
C VAL A 181 -16.92 9.70 0.29
N VAL A 182 -15.77 9.14 -0.06
CA VAL A 182 -14.62 9.01 0.82
C VAL A 182 -13.44 9.74 0.20
N THR A 183 -12.76 10.55 0.98
CA THR A 183 -11.46 11.10 0.61
C THR A 183 -10.52 10.93 1.78
N ASP A 184 -9.36 10.38 1.53
CA ASP A 184 -8.37 10.12 2.56
C ASP A 184 -6.93 10.25 2.04
N PHE A 185 -6.01 10.33 3.00
CA PHE A 185 -4.58 10.33 2.79
C PHE A 185 -3.99 9.15 3.55
N THR A 186 -3.34 8.24 2.85
CA THR A 186 -2.59 7.15 3.46
C THR A 186 -1.11 7.39 3.32
N PHE A 187 -0.41 7.30 4.45
CA PHE A 187 1.04 7.34 4.52
C PHE A 187 1.56 5.93 4.72
N PHE A 188 2.56 5.53 3.94
CA PHE A 188 3.26 4.27 4.08
C PHE A 188 4.71 4.57 4.47
N VAL A 189 5.15 4.00 5.58
CA VAL A 189 6.54 4.07 6.03
C VAL A 189 7.13 2.68 5.92
N ASN A 190 8.01 2.48 4.95
CA ASN A 190 8.68 1.18 4.76
C ASN A 190 9.69 0.95 5.88
N PHE A 191 9.60 -0.16 6.58
CA PHE A 191 10.57 -0.56 7.62
C PHE A 191 11.27 -1.87 7.32
N PHE A 192 10.83 -2.59 6.28
CA PHE A 192 11.44 -3.84 5.87
C PHE A 192 11.27 -4.02 4.36
N ASP A 193 12.36 -4.36 3.70
CA ASP A 193 12.44 -4.58 2.26
C ASP A 193 13.30 -5.80 1.97
N THR A 194 12.81 -6.74 1.15
CA THR A 194 13.61 -7.84 0.62
C THR A 194 13.29 -8.02 -0.84
N TYR A 195 14.30 -8.10 -1.68
CA TYR A 195 14.11 -8.51 -3.06
C TYR A 195 14.67 -9.91 -3.32
N THR A 196 14.02 -10.64 -4.21
CA THR A 196 14.50 -11.91 -4.76
C THR A 196 14.88 -11.68 -6.20
N ASP A 197 16.17 -11.78 -6.49
CA ASP A 197 16.69 -11.93 -7.83
C ASP A 197 17.01 -13.41 -8.01
N ASP A 198 16.72 -13.99 -9.16
CA ASP A 198 16.97 -15.42 -9.43
C ASP A 198 18.45 -15.78 -9.28
N ASP A 199 19.35 -14.80 -9.45
CA ASP A 199 20.80 -14.99 -9.35
C ASP A 199 21.45 -14.43 -8.06
N TYR A 200 20.80 -13.52 -7.33
CA TYR A 200 21.37 -12.85 -6.15
C TYR A 200 20.34 -12.64 -5.04
N LYS A 201 20.49 -13.35 -3.91
CA LYS A 201 19.79 -13.05 -2.67
C LYS A 201 20.52 -11.90 -1.95
N SER A 202 20.12 -10.68 -2.18
CA SER A 202 20.62 -9.54 -1.45
C SER A 202 19.56 -9.04 -0.47
N LYS A 203 19.96 -8.92 0.80
CA LYS A 203 19.18 -8.23 1.80
C LYS A 203 19.60 -6.78 1.81
N THR A 204 18.78 -5.89 1.32
CA THR A 204 18.95 -4.47 1.58
C THR A 204 18.13 -4.10 2.80
N SER A 205 18.80 -3.73 3.88
CA SER A 205 18.16 -3.15 5.05
C SER A 205 17.68 -1.74 4.72
N GLY A 206 16.34 -1.55 4.77
CA GLY A 206 15.71 -0.29 5.05
C GLY A 206 16.18 0.96 4.31
N SER A 207 15.70 1.18 3.10
CA SER A 207 15.51 2.55 2.68
C SER A 207 14.23 3.06 3.38
N ASN A 208 14.34 4.05 4.24
CA ASN A 208 13.19 4.74 4.83
C ASN A 208 12.46 5.51 3.72
N VAL A 209 11.69 4.78 2.92
CA VAL A 209 10.88 5.38 1.86
C VAL A 209 9.53 5.71 2.47
N MET A 210 9.24 6.98 2.49
CA MET A 210 7.93 7.48 2.87
C MET A 210 7.09 7.66 1.59
N GLU A 211 5.91 7.08 1.56
CA GLU A 211 5.00 7.18 0.43
C GLU A 211 3.69 7.81 0.89
N LEU A 212 3.12 8.65 0.05
CA LEU A 212 1.85 9.35 0.30
C LEU A 212 0.86 8.97 -0.79
N LEU A 213 -0.32 8.56 -0.38
CA LEU A 213 -1.43 8.19 -1.26
C LEU A 213 -2.68 9.00 -0.91
N PRO A 214 -2.91 10.16 -1.54
CA PRO A 214 -4.21 10.82 -1.55
C PRO A 214 -5.19 10.02 -2.41
N LYS A 215 -6.39 9.79 -1.88
CA LYS A 215 -7.44 9.00 -2.54
C LYS A 215 -8.79 9.68 -2.45
N ILE A 216 -9.61 9.43 -3.47
CA ILE A 216 -11.03 9.79 -3.50
C ILE A 216 -11.83 8.64 -4.09
N GLY A 217 -13.02 8.39 -3.57
CA GLY A 217 -13.87 7.32 -4.09
C GLY A 217 -15.23 7.25 -3.44
N LEU A 218 -15.87 6.12 -3.62
CA LEU A 218 -17.18 5.81 -3.11
C LEU A 218 -17.12 4.61 -2.17
N MET A 219 -17.93 4.63 -1.14
CA MET A 219 -18.13 3.52 -0.21
C MET A 219 -19.62 3.20 -0.13
N TYR A 220 -19.96 1.94 -0.35
CA TYR A 220 -21.29 1.39 -0.13
C TYR A 220 -21.36 0.72 1.24
N GLN A 221 -22.39 1.01 2.01
CA GLN A 221 -22.68 0.42 3.31
C GLN A 221 -23.90 -0.51 3.20
N PHE A 222 -23.75 -1.75 3.67
CA PHE A 222 -24.78 -2.80 3.59
C PHE A 222 -25.81 -2.66 4.69
#